data_2bae76ace05c79235b25ce6b08f46466
#
_entry.id   2bae76ace05c79235b25ce6b08f46466
#
_cell.length_a   1.000
_cell.length_b   1.000
_cell.length_c   1.000
_cell.angle_alpha   90.00
_cell.angle_beta   90.00
_cell.angle_gamma   90.00
#
_symmetry.space_group_name_H-M   'P 1'
#
loop_
_entity.id
_entity.type
_entity.pdbx_description
1 polymer ?
#
loop_
_entity_poly.entity_id
_entity_poly.type
_entity_poly.pdbx_seq_one_letter_code
_entity_poly.pdbx_strand_id
1 'polypeptide(L)'
;MHVYPVSPDAASSIADGGVMVAVRLANLVTPLRNGRLPGGGCRPALVIGGTRRIRTGEPVVFCKIVAVAPAQVRQDGRVQAKGSPVHHATLGPLEEWLEEQAGPGVIDGIAERAVLREEYVKGERERLLAAGFMIRVIVLMTLVPGAGVRDAVIALAGDLALVPWARPWVPASERALGDWRNALGPEPLEELQDVVLRASHAEHEERDWRAVIIGRNRPLKTGAIDGTLIRVPDTPANRAMYGSVGTGDDSSPFPQLRGLPMTDASTRGLLGMPHGPAGTDKAAAEQKLLDTAMREFPHLFATDRIWIMDRNYPGAARIARLTACTHVLIRLKSDIPLKRVTPILADGSYLAEISGDGVTVTVRVIEYWVTVEGQEVPELFCLVTDLMDIREYPAAELAALYKWRWDGSETALRETKASLRGTGPSAGPMLRSGSPGLVRQELAAWAAGNEMTRGVARAAALAAAPAKKGRRAGQRVQAREISHGRTRRAVTAAIRVGRTSCTALTRELAKHRTVIDRNRHRARKAKCASTFPRAGRADTATRIAAAVITLANTPA
;
A
#
# COMPACT_ATOMS: atom_id res chain seq x y z
N MET A 1 -47.97 13.85 16.91
CA MET A 1 -47.02 12.77 16.74
C MET A 1 -47.74 11.48 17.08
N HIS A 2 -48.15 10.69 16.09
CA HIS A 2 -48.81 9.42 16.33
C HIS A 2 -47.71 8.32 16.31
N VAL A 3 -47.54 7.65 17.44
CA VAL A 3 -46.62 6.51 17.60
C VAL A 3 -47.47 5.26 17.42
N TYR A 4 -47.13 4.41 16.44
CA TYR A 4 -47.79 3.13 16.24
C TYR A 4 -46.92 2.02 16.88
N PRO A 5 -47.51 1.10 17.63
CA PRO A 5 -46.77 -0.06 18.13
C PRO A 5 -46.31 -0.94 16.97
N VAL A 6 -45.07 -1.39 17.06
CA VAL A 6 -44.50 -2.35 16.12
C VAL A 6 -45.04 -3.73 16.45
N SER A 7 -45.43 -4.54 15.44
CA SER A 7 -45.92 -5.89 15.65
C SER A 7 -44.83 -6.80 16.25
N PRO A 8 -45.17 -7.82 17.03
CA PRO A 8 -44.23 -8.71 17.69
C PRO A 8 -43.21 -9.41 16.75
N ASP A 9 -43.61 -9.64 15.50
CA ASP A 9 -42.77 -10.32 14.52
C ASP A 9 -41.58 -9.49 14.00
N ALA A 10 -41.60 -8.16 14.22
CA ALA A 10 -40.51 -7.28 13.86
C ALA A 10 -39.44 -7.14 14.97
N ALA A 11 -39.76 -7.61 16.18
CA ALA A 11 -38.89 -7.48 17.35
C ALA A 11 -37.82 -8.57 17.45
N SER A 12 -37.94 -9.67 16.72
CA SER A 12 -37.02 -10.82 16.81
C SER A 12 -35.66 -10.64 16.15
N SER A 13 -35.42 -9.50 15.46
CA SER A 13 -34.13 -9.21 14.81
C SER A 13 -33.31 -8.10 15.50
N ILE A 14 -33.70 -7.65 16.67
CA ILE A 14 -33.03 -6.55 17.40
C ILE A 14 -32.24 -7.13 18.57
N ALA A 15 -31.02 -7.56 18.30
CA ALA A 15 -30.09 -8.08 19.33
C ALA A 15 -29.39 -6.96 20.15
N ASP A 16 -29.57 -5.69 19.84
CA ASP A 16 -28.80 -4.58 20.44
C ASP A 16 -29.72 -3.45 20.95
N GLY A 17 -30.49 -3.65 21.97
CA GLY A 17 -31.08 -2.62 22.87
C GLY A 17 -31.64 -1.30 22.29
N GLY A 18 -31.89 -1.20 20.98
CA GLY A 18 -32.42 0.00 20.33
C GLY A 18 -33.91 -0.12 20.00
N VAL A 19 -34.67 0.95 20.23
CA VAL A 19 -36.10 1.04 19.88
C VAL A 19 -36.27 1.59 18.46
N MET A 20 -36.99 0.85 17.60
CA MET A 20 -37.35 1.35 16.25
C MET A 20 -38.68 2.09 16.29
N VAL A 21 -38.69 3.31 15.74
CA VAL A 21 -39.90 4.14 15.62
C VAL A 21 -40.12 4.49 14.15
N ALA A 22 -41.32 4.24 13.65
CA ALA A 22 -41.72 4.61 12.30
C ALA A 22 -42.38 5.99 12.29
N VAL A 23 -41.92 6.93 11.46
CA VAL A 23 -42.47 8.30 11.37
C VAL A 23 -42.92 8.57 9.93
N ARG A 24 -44.14 9.08 9.75
CA ARG A 24 -44.64 9.53 8.44
C ARG A 24 -43.99 10.86 8.03
N LEU A 25 -43.55 10.96 6.78
CA LEU A 25 -42.86 12.13 6.22
C LEU A 25 -43.66 13.43 6.16
N ALA A 26 -44.99 13.36 6.24
CA ALA A 26 -45.87 14.52 6.02
C ALA A 26 -45.76 15.67 7.06
N ASN A 27 -45.02 15.45 8.19
CA ASN A 27 -44.96 16.42 9.30
C ASN A 27 -43.54 16.80 9.76
N LEU A 28 -42.54 16.65 8.91
CA LEU A 28 -41.13 16.88 9.28
C LEU A 28 -40.64 18.33 9.14
N VAL A 29 -41.53 19.31 8.92
CA VAL A 29 -41.13 20.71 8.69
C VAL A 29 -41.14 21.56 9.97
N THR A 30 -41.48 21.01 11.12
CA THR A 30 -41.50 21.80 12.37
C THR A 30 -40.31 21.43 13.26
N PRO A 31 -39.41 22.36 13.62
CA PRO A 31 -38.32 22.08 14.54
C PRO A 31 -38.90 21.78 15.94
N LEU A 32 -38.45 20.66 16.51
CA LEU A 32 -38.73 20.32 17.90
C LEU A 32 -38.11 21.38 18.83
N ARG A 33 -38.89 22.35 19.24
CA ARG A 33 -38.53 23.25 20.34
C ARG A 33 -38.66 22.49 21.67
N ASN A 34 -37.56 22.37 22.37
CA ASN A 34 -37.41 22.10 23.81
C ASN A 34 -38.48 21.20 24.47
N GLY A 35 -38.47 19.91 24.12
CA GLY A 35 -39.20 18.91 24.92
C GLY A 35 -38.30 18.31 25.99
N ARG A 36 -38.46 18.71 27.26
CA ARG A 36 -37.94 17.95 28.41
C ARG A 36 -38.73 16.66 28.55
N LEU A 37 -38.09 15.52 28.47
CA LEU A 37 -38.65 14.24 28.94
C LEU A 37 -38.53 14.19 30.49
N PRO A 38 -39.55 13.70 31.20
CA PRO A 38 -39.46 13.51 32.64
C PRO A 38 -38.53 12.33 32.96
N GLY A 39 -37.48 12.58 33.75
CA GLY A 39 -36.52 11.57 34.18
C GLY A 39 -35.13 11.80 33.59
N GLY A 40 -34.23 12.34 34.43
CA GLY A 40 -32.94 12.87 34.07
C GLY A 40 -32.05 11.95 33.23
N GLY A 41 -31.48 12.53 32.18
CA GLY A 41 -30.16 12.07 31.69
C GLY A 41 -30.06 11.89 30.24
N CYS A 42 -30.40 11.30 29.34
CA CYS A 42 -29.82 11.14 28.01
C CYS A 42 -30.54 11.94 26.91
N ARG A 43 -29.79 12.66 26.07
CA ARG A 43 -30.34 13.19 24.81
C ARG A 43 -30.21 12.10 23.73
N PRO A 44 -31.30 11.63 23.11
CA PRO A 44 -31.24 10.66 22.05
C PRO A 44 -30.70 11.28 20.75
N ALA A 45 -29.76 10.63 20.09
CA ALA A 45 -29.37 10.96 18.74
C ALA A 45 -30.18 10.14 17.74
N LEU A 46 -30.72 10.78 16.71
CA LEU A 46 -31.50 10.12 15.67
C LEU A 46 -30.57 9.71 14.51
N VAL A 47 -30.43 8.42 14.28
CA VAL A 47 -29.70 7.90 13.11
C VAL A 47 -30.71 7.44 12.07
N ILE A 48 -30.71 8.07 10.89
CA ILE A 48 -31.59 7.72 9.78
C ILE A 48 -31.09 6.47 9.09
N GLY A 49 -31.86 5.40 9.12
CA GLY A 49 -31.51 4.08 8.59
C GLY A 49 -32.41 3.61 7.45
N GLY A 50 -32.39 4.27 6.28
CA GLY A 50 -33.04 3.78 5.07
C GLY A 50 -34.55 4.07 4.94
N THR A 51 -35.04 4.18 3.71
CA THR A 51 -36.46 4.27 3.38
C THR A 51 -36.95 2.93 2.82
N ARG A 52 -38.07 2.39 3.35
CA ARG A 52 -38.80 1.28 2.74
C ARG A 52 -40.23 1.74 2.41
N ARG A 53 -40.76 1.31 1.26
CA ARG A 53 -42.19 1.47 0.95
C ARG A 53 -42.95 0.34 1.62
N ILE A 54 -43.98 0.68 2.37
CA ILE A 54 -44.97 -0.27 2.90
C ILE A 54 -46.11 -0.47 1.90
N ARG A 55 -46.91 -1.53 2.10
CA ARG A 55 -48.00 -1.95 1.20
C ARG A 55 -49.00 -0.85 0.82
N THR A 56 -49.03 0.25 1.54
CA THR A 56 -49.88 1.43 1.26
C THR A 56 -49.28 2.43 0.25
N GLY A 57 -48.04 2.15 -0.27
CA GLY A 57 -47.38 3.00 -1.26
C GLY A 57 -46.72 4.29 -0.72
N GLU A 58 -46.88 4.62 0.52
CA GLU A 58 -46.26 5.80 1.13
C GLU A 58 -44.83 5.52 1.62
N PRO A 59 -43.88 6.45 1.43
CA PRO A 59 -42.55 6.31 1.94
C PRO A 59 -42.49 6.46 3.46
N VAL A 60 -41.93 5.49 4.16
CA VAL A 60 -41.70 5.53 5.60
C VAL A 60 -40.22 5.50 5.89
N VAL A 61 -39.77 6.43 6.71
CA VAL A 61 -38.35 6.50 7.17
C VAL A 61 -38.23 5.75 8.48
N PHE A 62 -37.37 4.75 8.51
CA PHE A 62 -37.01 4.03 9.73
C PHE A 62 -35.80 4.70 10.37
N CYS A 63 -35.94 5.13 11.61
CA CYS A 63 -34.90 5.78 12.38
C CYS A 63 -34.50 4.88 13.57
N LYS A 64 -33.23 4.60 13.74
CA LYS A 64 -32.72 3.95 14.97
C LYS A 64 -32.35 5.04 15.96
N ILE A 65 -33.03 5.07 17.11
CA ILE A 65 -32.65 5.94 18.22
C ILE A 65 -31.54 5.24 19.00
N VAL A 66 -30.35 5.79 18.95
CA VAL A 66 -29.22 5.31 19.77
C VAL A 66 -29.12 6.23 20.99
N ALA A 67 -29.25 5.68 22.17
CA ALA A 67 -29.01 6.44 23.40
C ALA A 67 -27.52 6.77 23.49
N VAL A 68 -27.16 8.05 23.45
CA VAL A 68 -25.80 8.50 23.70
C VAL A 68 -25.61 8.60 25.21
N ALA A 69 -24.61 7.91 25.74
CA ALA A 69 -24.28 7.99 27.17
C ALA A 69 -24.01 9.45 27.58
N PRO A 70 -24.43 9.88 28.77
CA PRO A 70 -24.17 11.24 29.24
C PRO A 70 -22.66 11.47 29.38
N ALA A 71 -22.20 12.66 29.00
CA ALA A 71 -20.83 13.10 29.27
C ALA A 71 -20.55 13.00 30.78
N GLN A 72 -19.50 12.29 31.17
CA GLN A 72 -19.06 12.28 32.56
C GLN A 72 -18.47 13.66 32.90
N VAL A 73 -19.09 14.35 33.83
CA VAL A 73 -18.55 15.58 34.42
C VAL A 73 -17.56 15.19 35.52
N ARG A 74 -16.31 15.61 35.38
CA ARG A 74 -15.33 15.47 36.48
C ARG A 74 -15.73 16.37 37.63
N GLN A 75 -15.31 16.01 38.87
CA GLN A 75 -15.56 16.77 40.09
C GLN A 75 -15.00 18.21 40.06
N ASP A 76 -14.11 18.51 39.11
CA ASP A 76 -13.54 19.85 38.86
C ASP A 76 -14.39 20.75 37.96
N GLY A 77 -15.59 20.32 37.57
CA GLY A 77 -16.52 21.09 36.74
C GLY A 77 -16.13 21.17 35.26
N ARG A 78 -15.06 20.53 34.85
CA ARG A 78 -14.65 20.48 33.42
C ARG A 78 -15.41 19.38 32.71
N VAL A 79 -16.17 19.76 31.69
CA VAL A 79 -16.85 18.81 30.79
C VAL A 79 -15.78 18.15 29.92
N GLN A 80 -15.48 16.90 30.21
CA GLN A 80 -14.73 16.11 29.26
C GLN A 80 -15.62 15.90 28.02
N ALA A 81 -15.25 16.48 26.89
CA ALA A 81 -15.91 16.27 25.61
C ALA A 81 -15.61 14.84 25.09
N LYS A 82 -16.00 13.83 25.89
CA LYS A 82 -16.11 12.45 25.40
C LYS A 82 -17.31 12.41 24.47
N GLY A 83 -17.06 12.51 23.18
CA GLY A 83 -18.08 12.41 22.15
C GLY A 83 -18.03 13.44 21.03
N SER A 84 -16.88 14.09 20.80
CA SER A 84 -16.69 14.73 19.50
C SER A 84 -16.79 13.64 18.43
N PRO A 85 -17.64 13.81 17.41
CA PRO A 85 -17.78 12.83 16.32
C PRO A 85 -16.45 12.53 15.60
N VAL A 86 -15.45 13.39 15.75
CA VAL A 86 -14.08 13.21 15.27
C VAL A 86 -13.34 12.06 15.99
N HIS A 87 -13.74 11.71 17.22
CA HIS A 87 -13.14 10.57 17.95
C HIS A 87 -13.56 9.19 17.43
N HIS A 88 -14.60 9.11 16.59
CA HIS A 88 -15.09 7.85 16.02
C HIS A 88 -14.75 7.69 14.53
N ALA A 89 -13.99 8.62 13.96
CA ALA A 89 -13.56 8.50 12.58
C ALA A 89 -12.54 7.38 12.42
N THR A 90 -12.78 6.45 11.51
CA THR A 90 -11.96 5.27 11.26
C THR A 90 -11.62 5.16 9.78
N LEU A 91 -10.49 4.50 9.46
CA LEU A 91 -10.14 4.11 8.10
C LEU A 91 -10.96 2.89 7.60
N GLY A 92 -12.02 2.51 8.34
CA GLY A 92 -12.94 1.44 7.96
C GLY A 92 -12.20 0.13 7.65
N PRO A 93 -12.38 -0.45 6.44
CA PRO A 93 -11.81 -1.76 6.11
C PRO A 93 -10.29 -1.88 6.25
N LEU A 94 -9.54 -0.77 6.19
CA LEU A 94 -8.09 -0.78 6.40
C LEU A 94 -7.74 -1.02 7.86
N GLU A 95 -8.46 -0.34 8.74
CA GLU A 95 -8.25 -0.42 10.17
C GLU A 95 -8.74 -1.79 10.69
N GLU A 96 -9.89 -2.28 10.21
CA GLU A 96 -10.37 -3.64 10.51
C GLU A 96 -9.33 -4.71 10.12
N TRP A 97 -8.71 -4.61 8.93
CA TRP A 97 -7.63 -5.51 8.54
C TRP A 97 -6.42 -5.38 9.48
N LEU A 98 -6.02 -4.16 9.82
CA LEU A 98 -4.87 -3.94 10.71
C LEU A 98 -5.13 -4.51 12.11
N GLU A 99 -6.32 -4.31 12.65
CA GLU A 99 -6.72 -4.83 13.96
C GLU A 99 -6.81 -6.37 13.98
N GLU A 100 -7.23 -6.98 12.87
CA GLU A 100 -7.20 -8.44 12.73
C GLU A 100 -5.76 -8.99 12.78
N GLN A 101 -4.78 -8.27 12.21
CA GLN A 101 -3.39 -8.73 12.13
C GLN A 101 -2.53 -8.32 13.34
N ALA A 102 -2.76 -7.15 13.93
CA ALA A 102 -1.88 -6.54 14.93
C ALA A 102 -2.57 -6.24 16.27
N GLY A 103 -3.86 -6.58 16.39
CA GLY A 103 -4.68 -6.32 17.58
C GLY A 103 -5.45 -4.99 17.51
N PRO A 104 -6.43 -4.82 18.40
CA PRO A 104 -7.33 -3.67 18.40
C PRO A 104 -6.63 -2.38 18.84
N GLY A 105 -7.08 -1.24 18.29
CA GLY A 105 -6.67 0.10 18.73
C GLY A 105 -5.23 0.49 18.40
N VAL A 106 -4.61 -0.12 17.39
CA VAL A 106 -3.21 0.16 17.00
C VAL A 106 -2.96 1.64 16.76
N ILE A 107 -3.81 2.31 15.96
CA ILE A 107 -3.62 3.73 15.62
C ILE A 107 -3.80 4.61 16.85
N ASP A 108 -4.77 4.30 17.70
CA ASP A 108 -5.04 5.07 18.91
C ASP A 108 -3.92 4.87 19.94
N GLY A 109 -3.38 3.66 20.08
CA GLY A 109 -2.22 3.38 20.91
C GLY A 109 -0.94 4.12 20.46
N ILE A 110 -0.72 4.23 19.15
CA ILE A 110 0.37 5.05 18.60
C ILE A 110 0.12 6.53 18.91
N ALA A 111 -1.11 7.00 18.77
CA ALA A 111 -1.48 8.38 19.03
C ALA A 111 -1.32 8.78 20.52
N GLU A 112 -1.60 7.87 21.44
CA GLU A 112 -1.42 8.07 22.87
C GLU A 112 0.06 8.21 23.27
N ARG A 113 0.95 7.54 22.56
CA ARG A 113 2.41 7.64 22.76
C ARG A 113 3.03 8.82 22.02
N ALA A 114 2.32 9.45 21.09
CA ALA A 114 2.85 10.52 20.28
C ALA A 114 3.19 11.76 21.12
N VAL A 115 4.46 12.16 21.13
CA VAL A 115 4.92 13.40 21.73
C VAL A 115 4.77 14.54 20.73
N LEU A 116 3.86 15.46 21.04
CA LEU A 116 3.64 16.61 20.16
C LEU A 116 4.73 17.65 20.35
N ARG A 117 5.23 18.20 19.26
CA ARG A 117 6.28 19.24 19.28
C ARG A 117 5.71 20.57 19.74
N GLU A 118 6.14 21.03 20.92
CA GLU A 118 5.61 22.22 21.62
C GLU A 118 5.71 23.50 20.78
N GLU A 119 6.73 23.64 19.97
CA GLU A 119 6.96 24.81 19.09
C GLU A 119 5.78 25.11 18.13
N TYR A 120 4.96 24.09 17.82
CA TYR A 120 3.77 24.21 17.00
C TYR A 120 2.47 24.26 17.80
N VAL A 121 2.59 24.13 19.13
CA VAL A 121 1.45 24.12 20.04
C VAL A 121 1.19 25.52 20.58
N LYS A 122 0.38 26.30 19.88
CA LYS A 122 0.00 27.65 20.32
C LYS A 122 -1.29 27.63 21.15
N GLY A 123 -1.16 27.89 22.44
CA GLY A 123 -2.25 28.20 23.36
C GLY A 123 -3.04 27.00 23.92
N GLU A 124 -3.80 27.24 24.99
CA GLU A 124 -4.62 26.27 25.73
C GLU A 124 -5.91 25.82 25.02
N ARG A 125 -6.08 26.11 23.74
CA ARG A 125 -7.28 25.67 23.01
C ARG A 125 -7.32 24.15 22.98
N GLU A 126 -8.34 23.57 23.62
CA GLU A 126 -8.74 22.18 23.44
C GLU A 126 -8.68 21.83 21.94
N ARG A 127 -7.81 20.92 21.59
CA ARG A 127 -7.59 20.60 20.19
C ARG A 127 -8.77 19.81 19.67
N LEU A 128 -9.45 20.39 18.73
CA LEU A 128 -10.60 19.77 18.04
C LEU A 128 -10.23 18.48 17.29
N LEU A 129 -8.91 18.25 17.06
CA LEU A 129 -8.41 17.12 16.29
C LEU A 129 -7.45 16.32 17.15
N ALA A 130 -7.82 15.09 17.52
CA ALA A 130 -6.93 14.17 18.23
C ALA A 130 -5.80 13.66 17.31
N ALA A 131 -4.65 13.27 17.89
CA ALA A 131 -3.51 12.74 17.14
C ALA A 131 -3.91 11.51 16.27
N GLY A 132 -4.72 10.60 16.82
CA GLY A 132 -5.23 9.45 16.09
C GLY A 132 -6.08 9.82 14.86
N PHE A 133 -6.87 10.89 14.95
CA PHE A 133 -7.60 11.41 13.80
C PHE A 133 -6.63 11.92 12.73
N MET A 134 -5.60 12.66 13.10
CA MET A 134 -4.62 13.19 12.15
C MET A 134 -3.79 12.10 11.49
N ILE A 135 -3.42 11.05 12.21
CA ILE A 135 -2.78 9.86 11.61
C ILE A 135 -3.67 9.29 10.51
N ARG A 136 -4.96 9.08 10.79
CA ARG A 136 -5.95 8.57 9.82
C ARG A 136 -6.13 9.51 8.62
N VAL A 137 -6.17 10.82 8.85
CA VAL A 137 -6.23 11.84 7.80
C VAL A 137 -5.04 11.76 6.87
N ILE A 138 -3.82 11.67 7.42
CA ILE A 138 -2.60 11.64 6.60
C ILE A 138 -2.54 10.34 5.78
N VAL A 139 -2.92 9.20 6.35
CA VAL A 139 -3.04 7.94 5.60
C VAL A 139 -4.05 8.07 4.45
N LEU A 140 -5.26 8.57 4.73
CA LEU A 140 -6.30 8.73 3.70
C LEU A 140 -5.87 9.69 2.59
N MET A 141 -5.22 10.80 2.94
CA MET A 141 -4.65 11.75 1.98
C MET A 141 -3.74 11.08 0.96
N THR A 142 -2.93 10.11 1.38
CA THR A 142 -2.00 9.41 0.48
C THR A 142 -2.67 8.42 -0.45
N LEU A 143 -3.86 7.95 -0.12
CA LEU A 143 -4.62 6.96 -0.90
C LEU A 143 -5.51 7.62 -1.98
N VAL A 144 -5.84 8.90 -1.84
CA VAL A 144 -6.70 9.61 -2.77
C VAL A 144 -5.84 10.49 -3.69
N PRO A 145 -5.76 10.19 -4.99
CA PRO A 145 -4.99 11.00 -5.93
C PRO A 145 -5.48 12.45 -5.96
N GLY A 146 -4.56 13.39 -5.82
CA GLY A 146 -4.85 14.83 -5.87
C GLY A 146 -5.52 15.42 -4.63
N ALA A 147 -5.92 14.61 -3.63
CA ALA A 147 -6.53 15.13 -2.41
C ALA A 147 -5.51 15.85 -1.53
N GLY A 148 -5.85 17.03 -1.03
CA GLY A 148 -5.12 17.72 0.02
C GLY A 148 -5.45 17.16 1.41
N VAL A 149 -4.75 17.66 2.43
CA VAL A 149 -5.02 17.27 3.82
C VAL A 149 -6.44 17.67 4.24
N ARG A 150 -6.92 18.81 3.76
CA ARG A 150 -8.29 19.30 4.03
C ARG A 150 -9.36 18.40 3.42
N ASP A 151 -9.13 17.91 2.19
CA ASP A 151 -10.06 16.98 1.54
C ASP A 151 -10.14 15.65 2.29
N ALA A 152 -9.01 15.17 2.81
CA ALA A 152 -8.97 13.97 3.64
C ALA A 152 -9.68 14.16 4.98
N VAL A 153 -9.55 15.34 5.61
CA VAL A 153 -10.29 15.71 6.82
C VAL A 153 -11.79 15.68 6.56
N ILE A 154 -12.24 16.32 5.45
CA ILE A 154 -13.67 16.35 5.08
C ILE A 154 -14.18 14.92 4.80
N ALA A 155 -13.39 14.12 4.06
CA ALA A 155 -13.77 12.75 3.72
C ALA A 155 -13.86 11.84 4.95
N LEU A 156 -12.97 12.01 5.92
CA LEU A 156 -12.92 11.20 7.14
C LEU A 156 -13.96 11.64 8.17
N ALA A 157 -14.21 12.94 8.26
CA ALA A 157 -15.24 13.50 9.13
C ALA A 157 -16.67 13.14 8.66
N GLY A 158 -16.81 12.69 7.41
CA GLY A 158 -18.08 12.28 6.84
C GLY A 158 -19.13 13.37 6.83
N ASP A 159 -20.40 12.95 6.93
CA ASP A 159 -21.57 13.82 6.85
C ASP A 159 -21.84 14.63 8.14
N LEU A 160 -20.83 14.85 9.00
CA LEU A 160 -21.01 15.65 10.23
C LEU A 160 -21.52 17.08 9.94
N ALA A 161 -21.16 17.62 8.78
CA ALA A 161 -21.69 18.90 8.31
C ALA A 161 -23.17 18.83 7.93
N LEU A 162 -23.73 17.63 7.72
CA LEU A 162 -25.11 17.40 7.33
C LEU A 162 -26.02 17.07 8.52
N VAL A 163 -25.49 17.05 9.75
CA VAL A 163 -26.26 16.78 10.95
C VAL A 163 -26.87 18.10 11.47
N PRO A 164 -28.19 18.32 11.34
CA PRO A 164 -28.83 19.65 11.59
C PRO A 164 -28.69 20.20 13.00
N TRP A 165 -28.37 19.33 13.98
CA TRP A 165 -28.18 19.70 15.39
C TRP A 165 -26.68 19.80 15.81
N ALA A 166 -25.76 19.40 14.96
CA ALA A 166 -24.34 19.70 15.18
C ALA A 166 -24.13 21.19 14.87
N ARG A 167 -23.36 21.88 15.71
CA ARG A 167 -22.84 23.20 15.29
C ARG A 167 -22.20 23.01 13.94
N PRO A 168 -22.38 23.92 12.97
CA PRO A 168 -21.78 23.78 11.65
C PRO A 168 -20.28 23.54 11.83
N TRP A 169 -19.88 22.31 11.56
CA TRP A 169 -18.48 21.94 11.64
C TRP A 169 -17.78 22.50 10.39
N VAL A 170 -16.82 23.36 10.62
CA VAL A 170 -16.00 23.90 9.54
C VAL A 170 -14.62 23.24 9.65
N PRO A 171 -14.14 22.59 8.59
CA PRO A 171 -12.78 22.05 8.57
C PRO A 171 -11.77 23.14 8.88
N ALA A 172 -10.76 22.82 9.68
CA ALA A 172 -9.65 23.72 9.94
C ALA A 172 -9.00 24.19 8.63
N SER A 173 -8.40 25.39 8.63
CA SER A 173 -7.69 25.90 7.47
C SER A 173 -6.51 25.03 7.10
N GLU A 174 -6.08 25.03 5.84
CA GLU A 174 -4.92 24.27 5.41
C GLU A 174 -3.65 24.61 6.20
N ARG A 175 -3.49 25.90 6.58
CA ARG A 175 -2.39 26.33 7.44
C ARG A 175 -2.45 25.67 8.82
N ALA A 176 -3.61 25.69 9.48
CA ALA A 176 -3.79 25.05 10.78
C ALA A 176 -3.58 23.54 10.73
N LEU A 177 -4.00 22.89 9.64
CA LEU A 177 -3.73 21.47 9.40
C LEU A 177 -2.25 21.20 9.13
N GLY A 178 -1.56 22.10 8.45
CA GLY A 178 -0.11 22.07 8.26
C GLY A 178 0.65 22.19 9.59
N ASP A 179 0.27 23.15 10.43
CA ASP A 179 0.85 23.33 11.76
C ASP A 179 0.61 22.09 12.64
N TRP A 180 -0.56 21.49 12.55
CA TRP A 180 -0.89 20.25 13.25
C TRP A 180 -0.03 19.05 12.77
N ARG A 181 0.17 18.93 11.47
CA ARG A 181 1.07 17.90 10.92
C ARG A 181 2.50 18.08 11.40
N ASN A 182 2.99 19.33 11.48
CA ASN A 182 4.30 19.65 12.03
C ASN A 182 4.38 19.30 13.51
N ALA A 183 3.33 19.59 14.30
CA ALA A 183 3.26 19.23 15.71
C ALA A 183 3.31 17.71 15.93
N LEU A 184 2.61 16.93 15.09
CA LEU A 184 2.61 15.47 15.17
C LEU A 184 3.98 14.87 14.80
N GLY A 185 4.72 15.50 13.88
CA GLY A 185 5.99 14.96 13.38
C GLY A 185 5.84 13.69 12.51
N PRO A 186 6.94 13.13 12.02
CA PRO A 186 6.95 11.90 11.22
C PRO A 186 6.84 10.62 12.04
N GLU A 187 7.31 10.62 13.29
CA GLU A 187 7.54 9.44 14.12
C GLU A 187 6.28 8.56 14.29
N PRO A 188 5.06 9.09 14.54
CA PRO A 188 3.87 8.25 14.67
C PRO A 188 3.48 7.54 13.37
N LEU A 189 3.73 8.15 12.22
CA LEU A 189 3.46 7.52 10.92
C LEU A 189 4.53 6.48 10.55
N GLU A 190 5.77 6.70 10.95
CA GLU A 190 6.86 5.72 10.80
C GLU A 190 6.60 4.50 11.70
N GLU A 191 6.16 4.72 12.95
CA GLU A 191 5.72 3.63 13.84
C GLU A 191 4.55 2.85 13.23
N LEU A 192 3.54 3.54 12.68
CA LEU A 192 2.43 2.89 11.99
C LEU A 192 2.92 2.07 10.79
N GLN A 193 3.83 2.62 9.99
CA GLN A 193 4.44 1.88 8.88
C GLN A 193 5.10 0.59 9.37
N ASP A 194 5.89 0.65 10.43
CA ASP A 194 6.59 -0.51 10.97
C ASP A 194 5.62 -1.58 11.49
N VAL A 195 4.55 -1.18 12.17
CA VAL A 195 3.51 -2.10 12.65
C VAL A 195 2.81 -2.76 11.46
N VAL A 196 2.41 -1.99 10.46
CA VAL A 196 1.73 -2.49 9.25
C VAL A 196 2.62 -3.45 8.46
N LEU A 197 3.91 -3.13 8.28
CA LEU A 197 4.84 -4.00 7.56
C LEU A 197 5.11 -5.30 8.31
N ARG A 198 5.26 -5.26 9.64
CA ARG A 198 5.40 -6.46 10.47
C ARG A 198 4.13 -7.32 10.43
N ALA A 199 2.96 -6.72 10.55
CA ALA A 199 1.67 -7.41 10.45
C ALA A 199 1.50 -8.09 9.09
N SER A 200 1.84 -7.40 8.00
CA SER A 200 1.83 -7.95 6.65
C SER A 200 2.84 -9.09 6.49
N HIS A 201 4.05 -8.95 7.05
CA HIS A 201 5.06 -10.02 7.02
C HIS A 201 4.56 -11.25 7.78
N ALA A 202 4.00 -11.11 8.98
CA ALA A 202 3.44 -12.21 9.76
C ALA A 202 2.30 -12.91 8.99
N GLU A 203 1.39 -12.17 8.36
CA GLU A 203 0.34 -12.73 7.50
C GLU A 203 0.93 -13.58 6.35
N HIS A 204 2.06 -13.15 5.77
CA HIS A 204 2.73 -13.91 4.71
C HIS A 204 3.39 -15.20 5.23
N GLU A 205 3.87 -15.20 6.48
CA GLU A 205 4.45 -16.40 7.10
C GLU A 205 3.38 -17.44 7.46
N GLU A 206 2.24 -17.00 8.00
CA GLU A 206 1.15 -17.89 8.42
C GLU A 206 0.40 -18.49 7.23
N ARG A 207 0.25 -17.73 6.15
CA ARG A 207 -0.55 -18.13 5.01
C ARG A 207 0.33 -18.56 3.84
N ASP A 208 0.01 -19.67 3.24
CA ASP A 208 0.72 -20.15 2.06
C ASP A 208 0.40 -19.32 0.80
N TRP A 209 1.00 -18.15 0.70
CA TRP A 209 0.95 -17.29 -0.49
C TRP A 209 1.96 -17.72 -1.57
N ARG A 210 2.58 -18.88 -1.44
CA ARG A 210 3.72 -19.38 -2.21
C ARG A 210 3.42 -19.68 -3.67
N ALA A 211 2.87 -18.69 -4.39
CA ALA A 211 2.71 -18.79 -5.83
C ALA A 211 4.04 -18.62 -6.60
N VAL A 212 5.06 -18.07 -5.94
CA VAL A 212 6.41 -17.81 -6.51
C VAL A 212 7.45 -18.28 -5.51
N ILE A 213 7.72 -19.57 -5.54
CA ILE A 213 8.80 -20.21 -4.79
C ILE A 213 9.71 -20.93 -5.77
N ILE A 214 10.96 -21.11 -5.37
CA ILE A 214 11.93 -21.97 -6.05
C ILE A 214 12.53 -22.95 -5.05
N GLY A 215 12.96 -24.09 -5.52
CA GLY A 215 13.49 -25.19 -4.73
C GLY A 215 12.49 -26.33 -4.56
N ARG A 216 13.01 -27.55 -4.64
CA ARG A 216 12.22 -28.79 -4.57
C ARG A 216 12.06 -29.27 -3.15
N ASN A 217 13.17 -29.35 -2.41
CA ASN A 217 13.23 -29.81 -1.03
C ASN A 217 13.47 -28.64 -0.05
N ARG A 218 14.08 -27.57 -0.52
CA ARG A 218 14.37 -26.34 0.24
C ARG A 218 13.71 -25.16 -0.43
N PRO A 219 12.39 -25.01 -0.28
CA PRO A 219 11.66 -23.94 -0.94
C PRO A 219 12.06 -22.57 -0.39
N LEU A 220 12.41 -21.65 -1.28
CA LEU A 220 12.76 -20.27 -0.95
C LEU A 220 11.60 -19.33 -1.29
N LYS A 221 11.27 -18.45 -0.38
CA LYS A 221 10.36 -17.31 -0.62
C LYS A 221 11.04 -16.33 -1.55
N THR A 222 10.31 -15.82 -2.53
CA THR A 222 10.86 -14.90 -3.52
C THR A 222 10.52 -13.46 -3.21
N GLY A 223 11.53 -12.64 -3.00
CA GLY A 223 11.42 -11.19 -2.89
C GLY A 223 12.04 -10.48 -4.08
N ALA A 224 11.62 -9.25 -4.33
CA ALA A 224 12.19 -8.39 -5.36
C ALA A 224 12.59 -7.03 -4.77
N ILE A 225 13.75 -6.53 -5.17
CA ILE A 225 14.31 -5.23 -4.77
C ILE A 225 14.49 -4.38 -6.02
N ASP A 226 13.99 -3.14 -6.00
CA ASP A 226 14.18 -2.19 -7.10
C ASP A 226 14.13 -0.75 -6.59
N GLY A 227 14.95 0.11 -7.17
CA GLY A 227 14.98 1.53 -6.81
C GLY A 227 13.83 2.33 -7.43
N THR A 228 13.35 3.32 -6.71
CA THR A 228 12.32 4.22 -7.20
C THR A 228 12.58 5.68 -6.85
N LEU A 229 12.23 6.59 -7.76
CA LEU A 229 12.25 8.03 -7.54
C LEU A 229 10.84 8.54 -7.28
N ILE A 230 10.72 9.42 -6.29
CA ILE A 230 9.51 10.15 -5.95
C ILE A 230 9.86 11.63 -5.85
N ARG A 231 9.13 12.47 -6.56
CA ARG A 231 9.30 13.93 -6.51
C ARG A 231 8.75 14.48 -5.21
N VAL A 232 9.38 15.55 -4.72
CA VAL A 232 8.90 16.33 -3.59
C VAL A 232 8.77 17.80 -4.01
N PRO A 233 7.94 18.62 -3.34
CA PRO A 233 7.81 20.04 -3.66
C PRO A 233 9.14 20.75 -3.62
N ASP A 234 9.30 21.68 -4.55
CA ASP A 234 10.51 22.48 -4.69
C ASP A 234 10.54 23.60 -3.63
N THR A 235 11.01 23.23 -2.45
CA THR A 235 11.28 24.15 -1.34
C THR A 235 12.77 24.16 -1.01
N PRO A 236 13.31 25.24 -0.43
CA PRO A 236 14.72 25.27 -0.02
C PRO A 236 15.11 24.09 0.88
N ALA A 237 14.25 23.73 1.84
CA ALA A 237 14.49 22.61 2.76
C ALA A 237 14.52 21.25 2.05
N ASN A 238 13.57 20.98 1.16
CA ASN A 238 13.54 19.75 0.38
C ASN A 238 14.71 19.69 -0.62
N ARG A 239 15.07 20.80 -1.24
CA ARG A 239 16.21 20.89 -2.15
C ARG A 239 17.53 20.59 -1.44
N ALA A 240 17.72 21.16 -0.25
CA ALA A 240 18.90 20.90 0.58
C ALA A 240 19.00 19.44 1.01
N MET A 241 17.88 18.80 1.35
CA MET A 241 17.84 17.42 1.86
C MET A 241 17.94 16.36 0.77
N TYR A 242 17.22 16.54 -0.34
CA TYR A 242 17.03 15.47 -1.33
C TYR A 242 17.82 15.70 -2.63
N GLY A 243 18.11 16.95 -2.97
CA GLY A 243 18.77 17.29 -4.23
C GLY A 243 17.92 16.99 -5.47
N SER A 244 18.48 17.18 -6.64
CA SER A 244 17.85 16.86 -7.92
C SER A 244 18.69 15.84 -8.69
N VAL A 245 18.05 14.98 -9.45
CA VAL A 245 18.74 14.02 -10.35
C VAL A 245 19.02 14.69 -11.68
N GLY A 246 20.19 14.42 -12.25
CA GLY A 246 20.65 15.02 -13.50
C GLY A 246 21.56 16.23 -13.28
N THR A 247 22.19 16.69 -14.34
CA THR A 247 23.11 17.83 -14.36
C THR A 247 22.74 18.77 -15.51
N GLY A 248 22.92 20.06 -15.31
CA GLY A 248 22.60 21.06 -16.34
C GLY A 248 21.11 21.05 -16.71
N ASP A 249 20.83 21.21 -18.00
CA ASP A 249 19.46 21.29 -18.55
C ASP A 249 18.67 20.01 -18.44
N ASP A 250 19.34 18.86 -18.23
CA ASP A 250 18.71 17.55 -17.99
C ASP A 250 18.35 17.31 -16.51
N SER A 251 18.60 18.28 -15.64
CA SER A 251 18.26 18.15 -14.21
C SER A 251 16.76 18.16 -13.99
N SER A 252 16.31 17.35 -13.03
CA SER A 252 14.90 17.39 -12.61
C SER A 252 14.58 18.77 -12.02
N PRO A 253 13.49 19.43 -12.46
CA PRO A 253 13.08 20.71 -11.88
C PRO A 253 12.64 20.59 -10.40
N PHE A 254 12.38 19.37 -9.93
CA PHE A 254 11.95 19.08 -8.57
C PHE A 254 13.01 18.27 -7.82
N PRO A 255 13.20 18.53 -6.52
CA PRO A 255 13.95 17.63 -5.67
C PRO A 255 13.32 16.23 -5.66
N GLN A 256 14.13 15.20 -5.47
CA GLN A 256 13.67 13.82 -5.53
C GLN A 256 14.26 13.01 -4.39
N LEU A 257 13.42 12.23 -3.73
CA LEU A 257 13.86 11.16 -2.87
C LEU A 257 13.96 9.84 -3.66
N ARG A 258 14.91 9.01 -3.29
CA ARG A 258 15.02 7.63 -3.74
C ARG A 258 14.54 6.70 -2.64
N GLY A 259 13.63 5.82 -2.97
CA GLY A 259 13.22 4.70 -2.12
C GLY A 259 13.72 3.38 -2.70
N LEU A 260 13.91 2.39 -1.83
CA LEU A 260 14.25 1.03 -2.19
C LEU A 260 13.17 0.07 -1.67
N PRO A 261 11.99 0.01 -2.30
CA PRO A 261 10.97 -0.93 -1.89
C PRO A 261 11.44 -2.37 -2.07
N MET A 262 11.31 -3.11 -0.99
CA MET A 262 11.48 -4.56 -0.92
C MET A 262 10.09 -5.19 -0.91
N THR A 263 9.79 -6.03 -1.88
CA THR A 263 8.44 -6.57 -2.07
C THR A 263 8.44 -8.09 -2.12
N ASP A 264 7.38 -8.70 -1.63
CA ASP A 264 7.11 -10.11 -1.85
C ASP A 264 6.59 -10.34 -3.27
N ALA A 265 7.23 -11.25 -4.02
CA ALA A 265 6.87 -11.49 -5.42
C ALA A 265 5.51 -12.21 -5.58
N SER A 266 5.07 -12.96 -4.56
CA SER A 266 3.81 -13.71 -4.61
C SER A 266 2.59 -12.82 -4.46
N THR A 267 2.68 -11.79 -3.61
CA THR A 267 1.56 -10.92 -3.23
C THR A 267 1.71 -9.49 -3.71
N ARG A 268 2.93 -9.07 -4.11
CA ARG A 268 3.34 -7.68 -4.33
C ARG A 268 3.28 -6.83 -3.05
N GLY A 269 3.23 -7.48 -1.87
CA GLY A 269 3.24 -6.82 -0.58
C GLY A 269 4.56 -6.11 -0.34
N LEU A 270 4.51 -4.94 0.30
CA LEU A 270 5.69 -4.19 0.73
C LEU A 270 6.21 -4.81 2.03
N LEU A 271 7.47 -5.19 2.04
CA LEU A 271 8.15 -5.76 3.21
C LEU A 271 9.03 -4.73 3.93
N GLY A 272 9.58 -3.77 3.17
CA GLY A 272 10.40 -2.68 3.68
C GLY A 272 10.65 -1.63 2.61
N MET A 273 10.97 -0.40 3.01
CA MET A 273 11.25 0.70 2.08
C MET A 273 12.23 1.72 2.67
N PRO A 274 13.52 1.38 2.79
CA PRO A 274 14.51 2.39 3.12
C PRO A 274 14.56 3.46 2.04
N HIS A 275 14.82 4.70 2.44
CA HIS A 275 14.79 5.84 1.54
C HIS A 275 15.86 6.88 1.90
N GLY A 276 16.17 7.76 0.96
CA GLY A 276 17.16 8.81 1.15
C GLY A 276 17.20 9.79 -0.02
N PRO A 277 18.21 10.65 -0.10
CA PRO A 277 18.44 11.53 -1.24
C PRO A 277 18.53 10.75 -2.54
N ALA A 278 18.09 11.36 -3.64
CA ALA A 278 18.11 10.71 -4.94
C ALA A 278 19.53 10.32 -5.41
N GLY A 279 20.53 11.16 -5.06
CA GLY A 279 21.91 10.99 -5.50
C GLY A 279 22.09 11.28 -7.00
N THR A 280 23.27 11.68 -7.39
CA THR A 280 23.63 11.91 -8.79
C THR A 280 23.94 10.58 -9.50
N ASP A 281 24.61 9.64 -8.82
CA ASP A 281 24.80 8.28 -9.28
C ASP A 281 23.68 7.36 -8.77
N LYS A 282 22.87 6.88 -9.72
CA LYS A 282 21.75 5.99 -9.43
C LYS A 282 22.21 4.70 -8.75
N ALA A 283 23.25 4.06 -9.26
CA ALA A 283 23.69 2.76 -8.77
C ALA A 283 24.27 2.88 -7.36
N ALA A 284 25.14 3.87 -7.11
CA ALA A 284 25.71 4.11 -5.79
C ALA A 284 24.61 4.44 -4.75
N ALA A 285 23.63 5.24 -5.11
CA ALA A 285 22.53 5.59 -4.21
C ALA A 285 21.64 4.38 -3.87
N GLU A 286 21.31 3.53 -4.85
CA GLU A 286 20.54 2.30 -4.63
C GLU A 286 21.32 1.28 -3.81
N GLN A 287 22.63 1.16 -4.05
CA GLN A 287 23.52 0.29 -3.29
C GLN A 287 23.62 0.71 -1.82
N LYS A 288 23.74 2.02 -1.54
CA LYS A 288 23.73 2.56 -0.18
C LYS A 288 22.40 2.28 0.55
N LEU A 289 21.28 2.39 -0.16
CA LEU A 289 19.97 2.04 0.39
C LEU A 289 19.83 0.53 0.66
N LEU A 290 20.44 -0.34 -0.15
CA LEU A 290 20.48 -1.76 0.14
C LEU A 290 21.29 -2.07 1.41
N ASP A 291 22.43 -1.40 1.60
CA ASP A 291 23.21 -1.52 2.84
C ASP A 291 22.41 -1.01 4.07
N THR A 292 21.60 0.02 3.88
CA THR A 292 20.65 0.50 4.89
C THR A 292 19.57 -0.53 5.16
N ALA A 293 18.99 -1.14 4.11
CA ALA A 293 17.99 -2.19 4.24
C ALA A 293 18.47 -3.38 5.07
N MET A 294 19.70 -3.83 4.83
CA MET A 294 20.30 -4.95 5.56
C MET A 294 20.44 -4.65 7.06
N ARG A 295 20.64 -3.38 7.45
CA ARG A 295 20.72 -2.96 8.85
C ARG A 295 19.36 -2.77 9.50
N GLU A 296 18.43 -2.16 8.79
CA GLU A 296 17.11 -1.78 9.34
C GLU A 296 16.11 -2.95 9.32
N PHE A 297 16.25 -3.85 8.35
CA PHE A 297 15.34 -4.98 8.15
C PHE A 297 16.10 -6.33 8.09
N PRO A 298 16.98 -6.65 9.09
CA PRO A 298 17.80 -7.87 9.04
C PRO A 298 16.96 -9.15 8.93
N HIS A 299 15.75 -9.17 9.49
CA HIS A 299 14.83 -10.30 9.44
C HIS A 299 14.32 -10.62 8.03
N LEU A 300 14.44 -9.68 7.08
CA LEU A 300 14.08 -9.91 5.68
C LEU A 300 15.22 -10.58 4.88
N PHE A 301 16.44 -10.54 5.40
CA PHE A 301 17.61 -11.17 4.78
C PHE A 301 17.91 -12.48 5.51
N ALA A 302 17.06 -13.49 5.29
CA ALA A 302 17.16 -14.81 5.90
C ALA A 302 17.38 -15.89 4.85
N THR A 303 17.92 -17.05 5.26
CA THR A 303 18.30 -18.15 4.38
C THR A 303 17.12 -18.91 3.76
N ASP A 304 15.88 -18.56 4.14
CA ASP A 304 14.65 -19.09 3.53
C ASP A 304 14.12 -18.20 2.39
N ARG A 305 14.88 -17.16 2.00
CA ARG A 305 14.49 -16.17 1.01
C ARG A 305 15.53 -15.97 -0.07
N ILE A 306 15.06 -15.77 -1.31
CA ILE A 306 15.86 -15.32 -2.44
C ILE A 306 15.42 -13.94 -2.89
N TRP A 307 16.37 -13.02 -3.03
CA TRP A 307 16.14 -11.67 -3.53
C TRP A 307 16.49 -11.55 -5.01
N ILE A 308 15.50 -11.12 -5.82
CA ILE A 308 15.71 -10.84 -7.24
C ILE A 308 16.05 -9.36 -7.39
N MET A 309 17.20 -9.06 -8.00
CA MET A 309 17.70 -7.70 -8.16
C MET A 309 18.14 -7.42 -9.60
N ASP A 310 18.14 -6.15 -9.98
CA ASP A 310 18.56 -5.71 -11.29
C ASP A 310 20.10 -5.58 -11.40
N ARG A 311 20.57 -5.17 -12.58
CA ARG A 311 22.00 -5.02 -12.91
C ARG A 311 22.72 -3.85 -12.22
N ASN A 312 22.05 -3.10 -11.33
CA ASN A 312 22.68 -2.01 -10.57
C ASN A 312 23.28 -2.51 -9.24
N TYR A 313 22.97 -3.75 -8.82
CA TYR A 313 23.37 -4.27 -7.52
C TYR A 313 24.59 -5.19 -7.49
N PRO A 314 25.11 -5.76 -8.60
CA PRO A 314 26.26 -6.63 -8.52
C PRO A 314 27.53 -5.91 -8.04
N GLY A 315 28.39 -6.66 -7.40
CA GLY A 315 29.68 -6.26 -6.85
C GLY A 315 30.17 -7.35 -5.88
N ALA A 316 31.44 -7.76 -5.98
CA ALA A 316 31.97 -8.93 -5.25
C ALA A 316 31.72 -8.82 -3.73
N ALA A 317 32.12 -7.72 -3.11
CA ALA A 317 31.94 -7.50 -1.68
C ALA A 317 30.46 -7.48 -1.26
N ARG A 318 29.57 -6.96 -2.11
CA ARG A 318 28.14 -6.91 -1.81
C ARG A 318 27.49 -8.29 -1.95
N ILE A 319 27.82 -9.02 -3.01
CA ILE A 319 27.35 -10.41 -3.18
C ILE A 319 27.78 -11.23 -1.98
N ALA A 320 29.06 -11.17 -1.58
CA ALA A 320 29.57 -11.89 -0.41
C ALA A 320 28.80 -11.56 0.88
N ARG A 321 28.50 -10.28 1.13
CA ARG A 321 27.71 -9.87 2.31
C ARG A 321 26.26 -10.36 2.26
N LEU A 322 25.62 -10.28 1.10
CA LEU A 322 24.24 -10.76 0.93
C LEU A 322 24.15 -12.27 1.11
N THR A 323 25.04 -13.02 0.46
CA THR A 323 25.02 -14.50 0.48
C THR A 323 25.44 -15.09 1.83
N ALA A 324 26.00 -14.28 2.72
CA ALA A 324 26.24 -14.66 4.11
C ALA A 324 24.95 -14.78 4.94
N CYS A 325 23.84 -14.15 4.51
CA CYS A 325 22.60 -14.12 5.29
C CYS A 325 21.33 -14.49 4.48
N THR A 326 21.36 -14.38 3.15
CA THR A 326 20.21 -14.66 2.29
C THR A 326 20.66 -15.18 0.94
N HIS A 327 19.74 -15.59 0.06
CA HIS A 327 20.04 -15.98 -1.31
C HIS A 327 19.76 -14.87 -2.30
N VAL A 328 20.49 -14.84 -3.41
CA VAL A 328 20.38 -13.79 -4.43
C VAL A 328 20.23 -14.36 -5.84
N LEU A 329 19.50 -13.62 -6.68
CA LEU A 329 19.45 -13.80 -8.13
C LEU A 329 19.57 -12.42 -8.78
N ILE A 330 20.76 -12.09 -9.25
CA ILE A 330 21.10 -10.74 -9.72
C ILE A 330 21.44 -10.79 -11.21
N ARG A 331 20.88 -9.85 -11.99
CA ARG A 331 21.32 -9.67 -13.37
C ARG A 331 22.69 -8.99 -13.39
N LEU A 332 23.62 -9.55 -14.12
CA LEU A 332 24.95 -8.98 -14.30
C LEU A 332 24.98 -7.97 -15.45
N LYS A 333 25.82 -6.96 -15.35
CA LYS A 333 26.19 -6.10 -16.47
C LYS A 333 27.27 -6.78 -17.31
N SER A 334 27.30 -6.49 -18.60
CA SER A 334 28.29 -7.04 -19.52
C SER A 334 29.72 -6.57 -19.29
N ASP A 335 29.91 -5.49 -18.55
CA ASP A 335 31.19 -4.90 -18.19
C ASP A 335 31.84 -5.50 -16.92
N ILE A 336 31.13 -6.38 -16.20
CA ILE A 336 31.67 -7.07 -15.03
C ILE A 336 32.39 -8.35 -15.49
N PRO A 337 33.71 -8.46 -15.29
CA PRO A 337 34.45 -9.61 -15.71
C PRO A 337 34.10 -10.86 -14.88
N LEU A 338 33.91 -11.97 -15.57
CA LEU A 338 33.68 -13.29 -14.99
C LEU A 338 34.85 -14.19 -15.31
N LYS A 339 35.48 -14.73 -14.28
CA LYS A 339 36.49 -15.78 -14.44
C LYS A 339 35.84 -17.14 -14.24
N ARG A 340 35.54 -17.85 -15.34
CA ARG A 340 34.95 -19.19 -15.26
C ARG A 340 35.92 -20.15 -14.55
N VAL A 341 35.37 -20.92 -13.59
CA VAL A 341 36.14 -21.89 -12.78
C VAL A 341 35.68 -23.34 -12.98
N THR A 342 34.56 -23.57 -13.65
CA THR A 342 34.12 -24.93 -14.02
C THR A 342 33.76 -25.05 -15.50
N PRO A 343 33.76 -26.27 -16.08
CA PRO A 343 33.04 -26.55 -17.30
C PRO A 343 31.54 -26.19 -17.17
N ILE A 344 30.82 -26.26 -18.29
CA ILE A 344 29.37 -26.15 -18.29
C ILE A 344 28.78 -27.35 -17.54
N LEU A 345 27.88 -27.05 -16.57
CA LEU A 345 27.19 -28.05 -15.79
C LEU A 345 26.04 -28.66 -16.60
N ALA A 346 25.52 -29.79 -16.13
CA ALA A 346 24.46 -30.56 -16.81
C ALA A 346 23.15 -29.77 -17.09
N ASP A 347 22.94 -28.66 -16.41
CA ASP A 347 21.77 -27.78 -16.62
C ASP A 347 22.10 -26.51 -17.44
N GLY A 348 23.29 -26.45 -18.07
CA GLY A 348 23.72 -25.32 -18.90
C GLY A 348 24.30 -24.13 -18.10
N SER A 349 24.35 -24.17 -16.78
CA SER A 349 25.02 -23.17 -15.95
C SER A 349 26.51 -23.49 -15.77
N TYR A 350 27.28 -22.57 -15.15
CA TYR A 350 28.67 -22.80 -14.78
C TYR A 350 29.04 -21.98 -13.54
N LEU A 351 30.12 -22.31 -12.88
CA LEU A 351 30.68 -21.51 -11.79
C LEU A 351 31.72 -20.53 -12.29
N ALA A 352 31.71 -19.34 -11.74
CA ALA A 352 32.67 -18.28 -12.02
C ALA A 352 33.03 -17.50 -10.77
N GLU A 353 34.21 -16.88 -10.80
CA GLU A 353 34.64 -15.90 -9.80
C GLU A 353 34.34 -14.47 -10.27
N ILE A 354 33.85 -13.67 -9.34
CA ILE A 354 33.73 -12.20 -9.46
C ILE A 354 34.67 -11.60 -8.41
N SER A 355 35.58 -10.74 -8.85
CA SER A 355 36.53 -10.07 -7.97
C SER A 355 36.31 -8.56 -7.99
N GLY A 356 36.45 -7.91 -6.83
CA GLY A 356 36.35 -6.46 -6.67
C GLY A 356 36.48 -6.07 -5.20
N ASP A 357 36.98 -4.89 -4.93
CA ASP A 357 37.16 -4.33 -3.58
C ASP A 357 37.94 -5.27 -2.63
N GLY A 358 38.95 -5.98 -3.16
CA GLY A 358 39.75 -6.95 -2.39
C GLY A 358 39.03 -8.26 -2.04
N VAL A 359 37.82 -8.46 -2.54
CA VAL A 359 37.02 -9.67 -2.31
C VAL A 359 36.87 -10.46 -3.60
N THR A 360 36.96 -11.79 -3.52
CA THR A 360 36.56 -12.70 -4.60
C THR A 360 35.45 -13.60 -4.10
N VAL A 361 34.38 -13.72 -4.88
CA VAL A 361 33.25 -14.57 -4.57
C VAL A 361 32.96 -15.51 -5.73
N THR A 362 32.77 -16.79 -5.42
CA THR A 362 32.29 -17.76 -6.40
C THR A 362 30.78 -17.69 -6.52
N VAL A 363 30.30 -17.56 -7.75
CA VAL A 363 28.89 -17.51 -8.09
C VAL A 363 28.57 -18.54 -9.17
N ARG A 364 27.33 -19.00 -9.20
CA ARG A 364 26.79 -19.77 -10.31
C ARG A 364 26.19 -18.81 -11.34
N VAL A 365 26.60 -18.99 -12.60
CA VAL A 365 26.22 -18.16 -13.74
C VAL A 365 25.20 -18.90 -14.59
N ILE A 366 24.13 -18.20 -14.96
CA ILE A 366 23.06 -18.70 -15.83
C ILE A 366 22.88 -17.71 -16.97
N GLU A 367 23.18 -18.17 -18.18
CA GLU A 367 23.01 -17.40 -19.40
C GLU A 367 21.82 -17.92 -20.20
N TYR A 368 20.96 -17.02 -20.65
CA TYR A 368 19.81 -17.39 -21.46
C TYR A 368 19.39 -16.28 -22.40
N TRP A 369 18.82 -16.68 -23.52
CA TRP A 369 18.25 -15.79 -24.52
C TRP A 369 16.78 -15.54 -24.23
N VAL A 370 16.38 -14.29 -24.36
CA VAL A 370 14.97 -13.88 -24.32
C VAL A 370 14.57 -13.44 -25.73
N THR A 371 13.76 -14.26 -26.38
CA THR A 371 13.18 -13.95 -27.68
C THR A 371 11.76 -13.44 -27.46
N VAL A 372 11.48 -12.24 -27.91
CA VAL A 372 10.13 -11.63 -27.82
C VAL A 372 9.52 -11.63 -29.21
N GLU A 373 8.28 -12.12 -29.33
CA GLU A 373 7.54 -12.13 -30.60
C GLU A 373 7.50 -10.72 -31.21
N GLY A 374 7.99 -10.58 -32.44
CA GLY A 374 8.07 -9.30 -33.15
C GLY A 374 9.35 -8.49 -32.85
N GLN A 375 10.34 -9.05 -32.15
CA GLN A 375 11.71 -8.53 -32.08
C GLN A 375 12.65 -9.40 -32.91
N GLU A 376 13.45 -8.75 -33.75
CA GLU A 376 14.39 -9.48 -34.66
C GLU A 376 15.59 -10.04 -33.92
N VAL A 377 16.00 -9.40 -32.81
CA VAL A 377 17.23 -9.78 -32.08
C VAL A 377 16.88 -10.23 -30.67
N PRO A 378 17.23 -11.48 -30.27
CA PRO A 378 17.12 -11.94 -28.89
C PRO A 378 18.03 -11.13 -27.95
N GLU A 379 17.60 -10.91 -26.72
CA GLU A 379 18.42 -10.27 -25.67
C GLU A 379 19.08 -11.35 -24.80
N LEU A 380 20.40 -11.30 -24.66
CA LEU A 380 21.14 -12.19 -23.74
C LEU A 380 21.04 -11.67 -22.32
N PHE A 381 20.62 -12.52 -21.42
CA PHE A 381 20.59 -12.29 -19.98
C PHE A 381 21.67 -13.13 -19.31
N CYS A 382 22.47 -12.51 -18.45
CA CYS A 382 23.41 -13.19 -17.57
C CYS A 382 22.96 -12.96 -16.13
N LEU A 383 22.63 -14.04 -15.41
CA LEU A 383 22.28 -14.02 -14.00
C LEU A 383 23.38 -14.65 -13.18
N VAL A 384 23.55 -14.14 -11.96
CA VAL A 384 24.42 -14.74 -10.94
C VAL A 384 23.61 -15.05 -9.69
N THR A 385 23.97 -16.18 -9.05
CA THR A 385 23.34 -16.66 -7.81
C THR A 385 24.37 -17.42 -6.96
N ASP A 386 24.10 -17.52 -5.68
CA ASP A 386 24.81 -18.38 -4.72
C ASP A 386 24.21 -19.79 -4.61
N LEU A 387 23.11 -20.08 -5.30
CA LEU A 387 22.45 -21.39 -5.30
C LEU A 387 23.21 -22.38 -6.21
N MET A 388 24.13 -23.14 -5.61
CA MET A 388 25.06 -24.00 -6.34
C MET A 388 24.49 -25.37 -6.75
N ASP A 389 23.48 -25.88 -6.03
CA ASP A 389 22.90 -27.19 -6.31
C ASP A 389 21.95 -27.11 -7.52
N ILE A 390 22.39 -27.64 -8.66
CA ILE A 390 21.65 -27.65 -9.91
C ILE A 390 20.41 -28.57 -9.90
N ARG A 391 20.38 -29.56 -8.99
CA ARG A 391 19.20 -30.45 -8.87
C ARG A 391 18.12 -29.82 -8.04
N GLU A 392 18.49 -29.11 -6.99
CA GLU A 392 17.56 -28.36 -6.13
C GLU A 392 17.05 -27.11 -6.83
N TYR A 393 17.93 -26.38 -7.54
CA TYR A 393 17.65 -25.10 -8.19
C TYR A 393 18.09 -25.12 -9.67
N PRO A 394 17.34 -25.77 -10.57
CA PRO A 394 17.71 -25.85 -11.99
C PRO A 394 17.82 -24.47 -12.66
N ALA A 395 18.79 -24.31 -13.57
CA ALA A 395 19.03 -23.05 -14.28
C ALA A 395 17.79 -22.51 -15.00
N ALA A 396 17.02 -23.40 -15.65
CA ALA A 396 15.78 -23.01 -16.33
C ALA A 396 14.72 -22.43 -15.39
N GLU A 397 14.62 -22.98 -14.16
CA GLU A 397 13.67 -22.48 -13.16
C GLU A 397 14.12 -21.12 -12.61
N LEU A 398 15.45 -20.91 -12.38
CA LEU A 398 16.01 -19.62 -11.97
C LEU A 398 15.86 -18.55 -13.05
N ALA A 399 16.08 -18.89 -14.32
CA ALA A 399 15.83 -18.00 -15.46
C ALA A 399 14.34 -17.60 -15.53
N ALA A 400 13.43 -18.57 -15.35
CA ALA A 400 12.00 -18.32 -15.29
C ALA A 400 11.60 -17.49 -14.05
N LEU A 401 12.29 -17.69 -12.91
CA LEU A 401 12.07 -16.93 -11.69
C LEU A 401 12.43 -15.45 -11.86
N TYR A 402 13.51 -15.13 -12.57
CA TYR A 402 13.94 -13.73 -12.75
C TYR A 402 12.87 -12.84 -13.41
N LYS A 403 11.96 -13.40 -14.18
CA LYS A 403 10.82 -12.71 -14.75
C LYS A 403 9.95 -12.03 -13.66
N TRP A 404 9.88 -12.61 -12.46
CA TRP A 404 9.08 -12.08 -11.37
C TRP A 404 9.60 -10.77 -10.79
N ARG A 405 10.86 -10.37 -11.13
CA ARG A 405 11.34 -9.03 -10.81
C ARG A 405 10.37 -7.95 -11.34
N TRP A 406 9.89 -8.12 -12.58
CA TRP A 406 8.96 -7.17 -13.19
C TRP A 406 7.59 -7.16 -12.51
N ASP A 407 7.09 -8.31 -12.14
CA ASP A 407 5.78 -8.42 -11.50
C ASP A 407 5.84 -8.03 -10.02
N GLY A 408 6.84 -8.49 -9.31
CA GLY A 408 7.04 -8.24 -7.89
C GLY A 408 7.42 -6.79 -7.57
N SER A 409 8.31 -6.15 -8.37
CA SER A 409 8.75 -4.80 -8.09
C SER A 409 8.09 -3.74 -8.99
N GLU A 410 8.33 -3.76 -10.30
CA GLU A 410 7.85 -2.67 -11.17
C GLU A 410 6.33 -2.56 -11.23
N THR A 411 5.62 -3.70 -11.30
CA THR A 411 4.16 -3.68 -11.28
C THR A 411 3.63 -3.26 -9.92
N ALA A 412 4.21 -3.77 -8.83
CA ALA A 412 3.86 -3.36 -7.47
C ALA A 412 4.03 -1.85 -7.27
N LEU A 413 5.19 -1.31 -7.69
CA LEU A 413 5.49 0.11 -7.61
C LEU A 413 4.58 0.98 -8.49
N ARG A 414 4.28 0.54 -9.69
CA ARG A 414 3.36 1.25 -10.58
C ARG A 414 1.95 1.35 -9.99
N GLU A 415 1.48 0.27 -9.39
CA GLU A 415 0.18 0.22 -8.71
C GLU A 415 0.14 1.15 -7.50
N THR A 416 1.19 1.13 -6.69
CA THR A 416 1.29 1.93 -5.47
C THR A 416 1.47 3.42 -5.80
N LYS A 417 2.38 3.75 -6.72
CA LYS A 417 2.62 5.14 -7.18
C LYS A 417 1.40 5.77 -7.87
N ALA A 418 0.43 4.98 -8.32
CA ALA A 418 -0.78 5.52 -8.91
C ALA A 418 -1.59 6.40 -7.94
N SER A 419 -1.39 6.28 -6.62
CA SER A 419 -2.00 7.16 -5.62
C SER A 419 -1.30 8.53 -5.51
N LEU A 420 -0.03 8.60 -5.86
CA LEU A 420 0.78 9.83 -5.83
C LEU A 420 0.71 10.65 -7.13
N ARG A 421 0.02 10.17 -8.16
CA ARG A 421 -0.07 10.90 -9.41
C ARG A 421 -0.93 12.15 -9.23
N GLY A 422 -0.38 13.29 -9.64
CA GLY A 422 -1.15 14.52 -9.80
C GLY A 422 -2.20 14.41 -10.92
N THR A 423 -3.04 15.42 -11.04
CA THR A 423 -4.17 15.45 -11.98
C THR A 423 -3.79 15.81 -13.43
N GLY A 424 -2.55 16.19 -13.70
CA GLY A 424 -2.08 16.56 -15.04
C GLY A 424 -1.52 15.40 -15.86
N PRO A 425 -1.55 15.48 -17.21
CA PRO A 425 -1.05 14.42 -18.10
C PRO A 425 0.47 14.16 -17.97
N SER A 426 1.24 15.14 -17.49
CA SER A 426 2.69 15.04 -17.24
C SER A 426 3.03 14.81 -15.77
N ALA A 427 2.04 14.68 -14.88
CA ALA A 427 2.27 14.55 -13.46
C ALA A 427 2.79 13.14 -13.11
N GLY A 428 4.09 13.06 -12.86
CA GLY A 428 4.73 11.89 -12.24
C GLY A 428 4.32 11.75 -10.77
N PRO A 429 4.72 10.66 -10.09
CA PRO A 429 4.46 10.49 -8.66
C PRO A 429 5.17 11.60 -7.88
N MET A 430 4.40 12.31 -7.05
CA MET A 430 4.88 13.45 -6.26
C MET A 430 4.21 13.45 -4.90
N LEU A 431 5.01 13.60 -3.84
CA LEU A 431 4.52 13.93 -2.50
C LEU A 431 4.13 15.41 -2.45
N ARG A 432 3.37 15.80 -1.44
CA ARG A 432 2.79 17.16 -1.33
C ARG A 432 3.45 17.99 -0.23
N SER A 433 4.32 17.36 0.55
CA SER A 433 4.88 17.93 1.79
C SER A 433 6.09 18.82 1.53
N GLY A 434 6.03 20.05 2.03
CA GLY A 434 7.03 21.11 1.75
C GLY A 434 8.28 21.08 2.65
N SER A 435 8.38 20.16 3.62
CA SER A 435 9.57 20.02 4.47
C SER A 435 9.99 18.55 4.61
N PRO A 436 11.27 18.27 4.87
CA PRO A 436 11.78 16.89 4.98
C PRO A 436 11.06 16.05 6.04
N GLY A 437 10.72 16.62 7.20
CA GLY A 437 9.96 15.93 8.23
C GLY A 437 8.56 15.52 7.76
N LEU A 438 7.84 16.43 7.09
CA LEU A 438 6.54 16.13 6.53
C LEU A 438 6.62 15.20 5.31
N VAL A 439 7.73 15.19 4.56
CA VAL A 439 7.97 14.23 3.47
C VAL A 439 8.11 12.82 4.05
N ARG A 440 8.88 12.63 5.13
CA ARG A 440 8.97 11.36 5.85
C ARG A 440 7.60 10.90 6.36
N GLN A 441 6.86 11.81 7.00
CA GLN A 441 5.51 11.56 7.49
C GLN A 441 4.57 11.07 6.38
N GLU A 442 4.53 11.77 5.23
CA GLU A 442 3.69 11.42 4.10
C GLU A 442 4.13 10.11 3.43
N LEU A 443 5.45 9.86 3.35
CA LEU A 443 6.01 8.65 2.77
C LEU A 443 5.65 7.42 3.62
N ALA A 444 5.78 7.51 4.94
CA ALA A 444 5.43 6.45 5.86
C ALA A 444 3.92 6.14 5.81
N ALA A 445 3.08 7.18 5.82
CA ALA A 445 1.65 7.04 5.65
C ALA A 445 1.26 6.41 4.31
N TRP A 446 1.95 6.78 3.23
CA TRP A 446 1.76 6.20 1.91
C TRP A 446 2.12 4.71 1.87
N ALA A 447 3.24 4.33 2.46
CA ALA A 447 3.66 2.94 2.56
C ALA A 447 2.66 2.11 3.37
N ALA A 448 2.29 2.57 4.57
CA ALA A 448 1.31 1.92 5.44
C ALA A 448 -0.05 1.79 4.76
N GLY A 449 -0.61 2.87 4.23
CA GLY A 449 -1.93 2.88 3.59
C GLY A 449 -2.03 1.97 2.37
N ASN A 450 -0.98 1.93 1.55
CA ASN A 450 -0.94 1.02 0.40
C ASN A 450 -0.78 -0.44 0.85
N GLU A 451 -0.01 -0.74 1.90
CA GLU A 451 0.14 -2.10 2.38
C GLU A 451 -1.15 -2.61 3.06
N MET A 452 -1.82 -1.79 3.87
CA MET A 452 -3.17 -2.11 4.38
C MET A 452 -4.16 -2.36 3.22
N THR A 453 -4.09 -1.55 2.15
CA THR A 453 -4.91 -1.78 0.94
C THR A 453 -4.60 -3.14 0.28
N ARG A 454 -3.34 -3.56 0.27
CA ARG A 454 -2.95 -4.91 -0.20
C ARG A 454 -3.42 -6.00 0.75
N GLY A 455 -3.41 -5.76 2.07
CA GLY A 455 -3.99 -6.65 3.06
C GLY A 455 -5.47 -6.94 2.79
N VAL A 456 -6.26 -5.90 2.55
CA VAL A 456 -7.67 -6.05 2.13
C VAL A 456 -7.79 -6.82 0.81
N ALA A 457 -6.87 -6.62 -0.15
CA ALA A 457 -6.85 -7.39 -1.40
C ALA A 457 -6.50 -8.87 -1.17
N ARG A 458 -5.57 -9.16 -0.24
CA ARG A 458 -5.26 -10.54 0.17
C ARG A 458 -6.47 -11.21 0.83
N ALA A 459 -7.13 -10.51 1.75
CA ALA A 459 -8.37 -11.01 2.37
C ALA A 459 -9.47 -11.28 1.32
N ALA A 460 -9.58 -10.43 0.29
CA ALA A 460 -10.50 -10.68 -0.83
C ALA A 460 -10.11 -11.91 -1.66
N ALA A 461 -8.82 -12.18 -1.84
CA ALA A 461 -8.36 -13.39 -2.53
C ALA A 461 -8.70 -14.65 -1.75
N LEU A 462 -8.62 -14.61 -0.43
CA LEU A 462 -9.03 -15.73 0.46
C LEU A 462 -10.53 -15.95 0.42
N ALA A 463 -11.32 -14.88 0.43
CA ALA A 463 -12.79 -14.97 0.36
C ALA A 463 -13.29 -15.43 -1.03
N ALA A 464 -12.44 -15.41 -2.05
CA ALA A 464 -12.81 -15.75 -3.41
C ALA A 464 -12.92 -17.27 -3.61
N ALA A 465 -14.06 -17.73 -4.13
CA ALA A 465 -14.22 -19.14 -4.51
C ALA A 465 -13.23 -19.53 -5.65
N PRO A 466 -12.69 -20.75 -5.65
CA PRO A 466 -11.89 -21.27 -6.76
C PRO A 466 -12.61 -21.16 -8.10
N ALA A 467 -11.86 -21.08 -9.19
CA ALA A 467 -12.45 -21.06 -10.54
C ALA A 467 -13.20 -22.37 -10.80
N LYS A 468 -14.48 -22.27 -11.22
CA LYS A 468 -15.33 -23.43 -11.47
C LYS A 468 -15.06 -24.11 -12.82
N LYS A 469 -14.54 -23.38 -13.79
CA LYS A 469 -14.34 -23.83 -15.19
C LYS A 469 -13.02 -23.31 -15.78
N GLY A 470 -12.54 -23.97 -16.81
CA GLY A 470 -11.36 -23.57 -17.60
C GLY A 470 -10.03 -24.09 -17.03
N ARG A 471 -8.92 -23.64 -17.64
CA ARG A 471 -7.54 -24.09 -17.33
C ARG A 471 -7.14 -23.93 -15.85
N ARG A 472 -7.88 -23.15 -15.07
CA ARG A 472 -7.63 -22.87 -13.65
C ARG A 472 -8.70 -23.45 -12.72
N ALA A 473 -9.52 -24.39 -13.20
CA ALA A 473 -10.54 -25.03 -12.37
C ALA A 473 -9.91 -25.62 -11.11
N GLY A 474 -10.50 -25.35 -9.94
CA GLY A 474 -10.00 -25.79 -8.64
C GLY A 474 -8.82 -24.99 -8.05
N GLN A 475 -8.18 -24.09 -8.83
CA GLN A 475 -7.07 -23.28 -8.30
C GLN A 475 -7.56 -22.15 -7.39
N ARG A 476 -6.88 -21.97 -6.26
CA ARG A 476 -7.12 -20.84 -5.35
C ARG A 476 -6.76 -19.52 -6.03
N VAL A 477 -7.49 -18.47 -5.69
CA VAL A 477 -7.23 -17.11 -6.16
C VAL A 477 -5.97 -16.59 -5.51
N GLN A 478 -5.08 -16.01 -6.30
CA GLN A 478 -3.85 -15.41 -5.80
C GLN A 478 -4.10 -13.94 -5.46
N ALA A 479 -3.43 -13.41 -4.42
CA ALA A 479 -3.57 -12.01 -3.99
C ALA A 479 -3.38 -11.01 -5.13
N ARG A 480 -2.42 -11.25 -6.02
CA ARG A 480 -2.15 -10.42 -7.20
C ARG A 480 -3.23 -10.47 -8.30
N GLU A 481 -4.19 -11.39 -8.21
CA GLU A 481 -5.36 -11.42 -9.10
C GLU A 481 -6.44 -10.43 -8.68
N ILE A 482 -6.36 -9.90 -7.45
CA ILE A 482 -7.20 -8.81 -6.99
C ILE A 482 -6.53 -7.47 -7.35
N SER A 483 -7.26 -6.63 -8.07
CA SER A 483 -6.71 -5.35 -8.54
C SER A 483 -6.48 -4.38 -7.40
N HIS A 484 -5.22 -4.00 -7.14
CA HIS A 484 -4.87 -3.01 -6.13
C HIS A 484 -5.59 -1.66 -6.36
N GLY A 485 -5.60 -1.16 -7.59
CA GLY A 485 -6.27 0.09 -7.92
C GLY A 485 -7.79 0.06 -7.71
N ARG A 486 -8.45 -1.07 -7.92
CA ARG A 486 -9.87 -1.26 -7.62
C ARG A 486 -10.09 -1.33 -6.11
N THR A 487 -9.27 -2.11 -5.39
CA THR A 487 -9.32 -2.21 -3.93
C THR A 487 -9.17 -0.85 -3.30
N ARG A 488 -8.18 -0.07 -3.70
CA ARG A 488 -7.97 1.29 -3.20
C ARG A 488 -9.19 2.19 -3.40
N ARG A 489 -9.79 2.20 -4.60
CA ARG A 489 -11.01 2.99 -4.86
C ARG A 489 -12.19 2.52 -4.01
N ALA A 490 -12.35 1.22 -3.84
CA ALA A 490 -13.43 0.65 -3.05
C ALA A 490 -13.26 0.97 -1.55
N VAL A 491 -12.03 0.83 -1.03
CA VAL A 491 -11.68 1.20 0.35
C VAL A 491 -11.93 2.69 0.60
N THR A 492 -11.43 3.58 -0.27
CA THR A 492 -11.63 5.02 -0.10
C THR A 492 -13.10 5.44 -0.19
N ALA A 493 -13.90 4.75 -1.00
CA ALA A 493 -15.35 4.93 -1.04
C ALA A 493 -16.02 4.44 0.26
N ALA A 494 -15.61 3.28 0.77
CA ALA A 494 -16.12 2.71 2.02
C ALA A 494 -15.84 3.64 3.23
N ILE A 495 -14.63 4.20 3.30
CA ILE A 495 -14.25 5.17 4.33
C ILE A 495 -15.18 6.40 4.30
N ARG A 496 -15.43 6.96 3.11
CA ARG A 496 -16.33 8.12 2.95
C ARG A 496 -17.76 7.83 3.37
N VAL A 497 -18.25 6.62 3.14
CA VAL A 497 -19.62 6.22 3.52
C VAL A 497 -19.71 5.81 5.00
N GLY A 498 -18.60 5.41 5.61
CA GLY A 498 -18.51 5.07 7.04
C GLY A 498 -19.29 3.83 7.49
N ARG A 499 -19.70 2.94 6.57
CA ARG A 499 -20.61 1.82 6.89
C ARG A 499 -20.28 0.47 6.27
N THR A 500 -19.16 0.37 5.56
CA THR A 500 -18.82 -0.88 4.86
C THR A 500 -17.77 -1.63 5.65
N SER A 501 -18.11 -2.83 6.14
CA SER A 501 -17.14 -3.71 6.80
C SER A 501 -16.14 -4.30 5.81
N CYS A 502 -14.96 -4.66 6.30
CA CYS A 502 -13.93 -5.34 5.52
C CYS A 502 -14.50 -6.63 4.89
N THR A 503 -15.26 -7.42 5.63
CA THR A 503 -15.89 -8.65 5.14
C THR A 503 -16.84 -8.41 3.96
N ALA A 504 -17.66 -7.37 4.00
CA ALA A 504 -18.57 -7.05 2.89
C ALA A 504 -17.79 -6.59 1.67
N LEU A 505 -16.77 -5.75 1.87
CA LEU A 505 -15.92 -5.24 0.81
C LEU A 505 -15.10 -6.35 0.14
N THR A 506 -14.52 -7.25 0.91
CA THR A 506 -13.70 -8.37 0.39
C THR A 506 -14.52 -9.33 -0.45
N ARG A 507 -15.76 -9.63 -0.05
CA ARG A 507 -16.70 -10.44 -0.87
C ARG A 507 -17.01 -9.77 -2.22
N GLU A 508 -17.16 -8.46 -2.25
CA GLU A 508 -17.40 -7.74 -3.50
C GLU A 508 -16.15 -7.72 -4.38
N LEU A 509 -14.99 -7.42 -3.83
CA LEU A 509 -13.72 -7.44 -4.55
C LEU A 509 -13.38 -8.82 -5.14
N ALA A 510 -13.70 -9.88 -4.42
CA ALA A 510 -13.50 -11.26 -4.83
C ALA A 510 -14.21 -11.64 -6.15
N LYS A 511 -15.30 -10.94 -6.49
CA LYS A 511 -16.02 -11.13 -7.77
C LYS A 511 -15.26 -10.58 -8.97
N HIS A 512 -14.30 -9.68 -8.75
CA HIS A 512 -13.64 -8.89 -9.80
C HIS A 512 -12.14 -9.20 -9.89
N ARG A 513 -11.82 -10.29 -10.55
CA ARG A 513 -10.43 -10.74 -10.74
C ARG A 513 -9.77 -10.09 -11.95
N THR A 514 -8.49 -9.81 -11.83
CA THR A 514 -7.64 -9.46 -12.97
C THR A 514 -7.01 -10.73 -13.55
N VAL A 515 -7.00 -10.82 -14.86
CA VAL A 515 -6.27 -11.91 -15.52
C VAL A 515 -4.77 -11.60 -15.43
N ILE A 516 -4.04 -12.43 -14.71
CA ILE A 516 -2.58 -12.40 -14.72
C ILE A 516 -2.12 -13.35 -15.81
N ASP A 517 -1.63 -12.79 -16.90
CA ASP A 517 -0.98 -13.60 -17.93
C ASP A 517 0.51 -13.69 -17.62
N ARG A 518 0.93 -14.87 -17.22
CA ARG A 518 2.31 -15.17 -16.82
C ARG A 518 3.30 -15.14 -17.98
N ASN A 519 2.84 -15.20 -19.22
CA ASN A 519 3.67 -15.30 -20.42
C ASN A 519 3.74 -14.00 -21.21
N ARG A 520 3.23 -12.88 -20.65
CA ARG A 520 3.21 -11.61 -21.34
C ARG A 520 4.43 -10.77 -21.01
N HIS A 521 5.32 -10.59 -21.97
CA HIS A 521 6.33 -9.55 -21.92
C HIS A 521 5.79 -8.30 -22.62
N ARG A 522 5.92 -7.13 -22.01
CA ARG A 522 5.71 -5.88 -22.71
C ARG A 522 6.99 -5.58 -23.47
N ALA A 523 6.91 -5.46 -24.77
CA ALA A 523 7.99 -4.93 -25.57
C ALA A 523 8.46 -3.59 -24.95
N ARG A 524 9.76 -3.41 -24.75
CA ARG A 524 10.31 -2.11 -24.38
C ARG A 524 9.93 -1.12 -25.46
N LYS A 525 9.16 -0.08 -25.12
CA LYS A 525 9.08 1.08 -26.00
C LYS A 525 10.48 1.63 -26.14
N ALA A 526 10.96 1.76 -27.37
CA ALA A 526 12.18 2.50 -27.65
C ALA A 526 12.09 3.85 -26.94
N LYS A 527 13.14 4.27 -26.23
CA LYS A 527 13.22 5.62 -25.68
C LYS A 527 13.26 6.58 -26.87
N CYS A 528 12.11 7.12 -27.29
CA CYS A 528 12.09 8.27 -28.16
C CYS A 528 12.48 9.50 -27.33
N ALA A 529 13.45 10.27 -27.80
CA ALA A 529 13.95 11.47 -27.17
C ALA A 529 12.93 12.63 -27.15
N SER A 530 11.83 12.54 -27.87
CA SER A 530 10.78 13.57 -27.90
C SER A 530 9.41 12.95 -27.73
N THR A 531 8.59 13.59 -26.89
CA THR A 531 7.14 13.43 -26.71
C THR A 531 6.61 12.09 -27.21
N PHE A 532 6.13 11.25 -26.29
CA PHE A 532 5.47 9.99 -26.61
C PHE A 532 4.56 10.19 -27.82
N PRO A 533 4.83 9.55 -28.97
CA PRO A 533 3.86 9.54 -30.04
C PRO A 533 2.58 8.97 -29.43
N ARG A 534 1.49 9.70 -29.49
CA ARG A 534 0.17 9.14 -29.20
C ARG A 534 0.00 8.01 -30.19
N ALA A 535 0.13 6.77 -29.71
CA ALA A 535 -0.23 5.62 -30.50
C ALA A 535 -1.65 5.87 -30.97
N GLY A 536 -1.90 5.79 -32.28
CA GLY A 536 -3.24 5.81 -32.82
C GLY A 536 -4.06 4.69 -32.14
N ARG A 537 -5.37 4.77 -32.14
CA ARG A 537 -6.24 3.75 -31.51
C ARG A 537 -5.93 2.32 -31.97
N ALA A 538 -5.38 2.14 -33.17
CA ALA A 538 -4.95 0.85 -33.73
C ALA A 538 -3.68 0.29 -33.04
N ASP A 539 -2.78 1.14 -32.53
CA ASP A 539 -1.53 0.74 -31.87
C ASP A 539 -1.68 0.54 -30.36
N THR A 540 -2.84 0.84 -29.79
CA THR A 540 -3.14 0.63 -28.36
C THR A 540 -3.41 -0.83 -28.01
N ALA A 541 -3.66 -1.70 -28.96
CA ALA A 541 -3.43 -3.12 -28.80
C ALA A 541 -1.93 -3.36 -28.70
N THR A 542 -1.34 -3.01 -27.55
CA THR A 542 0.00 -3.49 -27.19
C THR A 542 -0.10 -5.01 -27.32
N ARG A 543 0.34 -5.56 -28.44
CA ARG A 543 0.48 -6.99 -28.60
C ARG A 543 1.38 -7.43 -27.46
N ILE A 544 0.81 -8.16 -26.55
CA ILE A 544 1.55 -8.74 -25.47
C ILE A 544 2.23 -9.93 -26.12
N ALA A 545 3.45 -9.68 -26.55
CA ALA A 545 4.26 -10.66 -27.21
C ALA A 545 4.60 -11.79 -26.23
N ALA A 546 4.45 -13.01 -26.65
CA ALA A 546 4.98 -14.16 -25.92
C ALA A 546 6.51 -14.06 -25.93
N ALA A 547 7.15 -14.28 -24.78
CA ALA A 547 8.60 -14.40 -24.73
C ALA A 547 8.97 -15.85 -24.45
N VAL A 548 9.91 -16.34 -25.23
CA VAL A 548 10.52 -17.65 -25.07
C VAL A 548 11.88 -17.46 -24.41
N ILE A 549 12.14 -18.23 -23.36
CA ILE A 549 13.43 -18.29 -22.66
C ILE A 549 14.14 -19.56 -23.13
N THR A 550 15.36 -19.42 -23.67
CA THR A 550 16.21 -20.54 -24.08
C THR A 550 17.58 -20.41 -23.40
N LEU A 551 18.01 -21.45 -22.68
CA LEU A 551 19.35 -21.45 -22.08
C LEU A 551 20.41 -21.38 -23.18
N ALA A 552 21.44 -20.54 -22.97
CA ALA A 552 22.46 -20.28 -23.97
C ALA A 552 23.42 -21.47 -24.13
N ASN A 553 23.64 -22.23 -23.04
CA ASN A 553 24.63 -23.30 -22.96
C ASN A 553 23.97 -24.66 -22.66
N THR A 554 22.85 -24.99 -23.28
CA THR A 554 22.31 -26.35 -23.12
C THR A 554 23.27 -27.36 -23.73
N PRO A 555 23.71 -28.42 -23.02
CA PRO A 555 24.48 -29.49 -23.63
C PRO A 555 23.70 -30.10 -24.80
N ALA A 556 24.34 -30.30 -25.92
CA ALA A 556 23.77 -30.93 -27.10
C ALA A 556 23.28 -32.36 -26.81
#